data_523d1a96b366898ed8b4ea7b862b6eec
#
_entry.id   523d1a96b366898ed8b4ea7b862b6eec
#
_cell.length_a   1.000
_cell.length_b   1.000
_cell.length_c   1.000
_cell.angle_alpha   90.00
_cell.angle_beta   90.00
_cell.angle_gamma   90.00
#
_symmetry.space_group_name_H-M   'P 1'
#
loop_
_entity.id
_entity.type
_entity.pdbx_description
1 polymer ?
#
loop_
_entity_poly.entity_id
_entity_poly.type
_entity_poly.pdbx_seq_one_letter_code
_entity_poly.pdbx_strand_id
1 'polypeptide(L)'
;PDAEFDLRRWYLFAKKACWLNPSEVKKVFSSASFVANNRVVFSICGNKYRLVVKMVYESRRIYIRFVGTHKQYDRIDVSSI
;
A
#
# COMPACT_ATOMS: atom_id res chain seq x y z
N PRO A 1 -9.41 1.97 16.79
CA PRO A 1 -9.84 1.10 15.71
C PRO A 1 -8.83 0.01 15.41
N ASP A 2 -9.32 -1.10 14.93
CA ASP A 2 -8.49 -2.28 14.67
C ASP A 2 -7.48 -2.06 13.53
N ALA A 3 -7.76 -1.15 12.61
CA ALA A 3 -6.85 -0.87 11.49
C ALA A 3 -5.62 -0.06 11.91
N GLU A 4 -5.70 0.69 12.99
CA GLU A 4 -4.63 1.59 13.40
C GLU A 4 -3.33 0.84 13.69
N PHE A 5 -3.42 -0.28 14.39
CA PHE A 5 -2.23 -1.07 14.75
C PHE A 5 -1.52 -1.58 13.50
N ASP A 6 -2.27 -2.16 12.57
CA ASP A 6 -1.70 -2.72 11.35
C ASP A 6 -1.17 -1.63 10.41
N LEU A 7 -1.83 -0.48 10.35
CA LEU A 7 -1.35 0.65 9.58
C LEU A 7 -0.02 1.17 10.14
N ARG A 8 0.10 1.22 11.46
CA ARG A 8 1.33 1.65 12.11
C ARG A 8 2.47 0.68 11.84
N ARG A 9 2.19 -0.61 11.88
CA ARG A 9 3.18 -1.63 11.53
C ARG A 9 3.65 -1.48 10.08
N TRP A 10 2.70 -1.30 9.16
CA TRP A 10 3.03 -1.08 7.75
C TRP A 10 3.93 0.15 7.60
N TYR A 11 3.57 1.23 8.26
CA TYR A 11 4.33 2.48 8.18
C TYR A 11 5.78 2.29 8.67
N LEU A 12 5.96 1.57 9.76
CA LEU A 12 7.30 1.33 10.31
C LEU A 12 8.14 0.49 9.33
N PHE A 13 7.54 -0.50 8.71
CA PHE A 13 8.23 -1.28 7.68
C PHE A 13 8.60 -0.41 6.48
N ALA A 14 7.65 0.36 5.99
CA ALA A 14 7.85 1.19 4.81
C ALA A 14 8.92 2.26 5.04
N LYS A 15 8.94 2.83 6.24
CA LYS A 15 9.91 3.86 6.60
C LYS A 15 11.34 3.35 6.57
N LYS A 16 11.56 2.10 6.97
CA LYS A 16 12.89 1.50 7.03
C LYS A 16 13.29 0.83 5.73
N ALA A 17 12.33 0.48 4.90
CA ALA A 17 12.59 -0.22 3.65
C ALA A 17 13.13 0.74 2.59
N CYS A 18 14.08 0.26 1.81
CA CYS A 18 14.58 1.00 0.66
C CYS A 18 14.19 0.21 -0.58
N TRP A 19 12.89 0.17 -0.87
CA TRP A 19 12.40 -0.60 -2.00
C TRP A 19 12.80 0.05 -3.31
N LEU A 20 13.51 -0.70 -4.14
CA LEU A 20 13.99 -0.24 -5.42
C LEU A 20 13.11 -0.68 -6.59
N ASN A 21 12.29 -1.70 -6.36
CA ASN A 21 11.42 -2.25 -7.40
C ASN A 21 10.27 -3.03 -6.77
N PRO A 22 9.23 -3.39 -7.57
CA PRO A 22 8.09 -4.14 -7.03
C PRO A 22 8.44 -5.48 -6.41
N SER A 23 9.45 -6.17 -6.91
CA SER A 23 9.85 -7.47 -6.36
C SER A 23 10.24 -7.37 -4.90
N GLU A 24 10.93 -6.31 -4.51
CA GLU A 24 11.35 -6.11 -3.13
C GLU A 24 10.16 -5.88 -2.20
N VAL A 25 9.16 -5.14 -2.70
CA VAL A 25 7.91 -4.95 -1.94
C VAL A 25 7.21 -6.30 -1.73
N LYS A 26 7.14 -7.11 -2.78
CA LYS A 26 6.44 -8.39 -2.76
C LYS A 26 7.08 -9.38 -1.79
N LYS A 27 8.38 -9.31 -1.57
CA LYS A 27 9.08 -10.18 -0.62
C LYS A 27 8.61 -9.95 0.81
N VAL A 28 8.31 -8.71 1.16
CA VAL A 28 7.86 -8.35 2.52
C VAL A 28 6.35 -8.46 2.63
N PHE A 29 5.63 -8.00 1.63
CA PHE A 29 4.17 -8.00 1.60
C PHE A 29 3.70 -8.84 0.42
N SER A 30 3.62 -10.15 0.63
CA SER A 30 3.31 -11.10 -0.44
C SER A 30 1.91 -10.91 -1.02
N SER A 31 0.99 -10.34 -0.25
CA SER A 31 -0.38 -10.08 -0.71
C SER A 31 -0.55 -8.73 -1.40
N ALA A 32 0.52 -7.95 -1.54
CA ALA A 32 0.45 -6.66 -2.21
C ALA A 32 0.06 -6.83 -3.67
N SER A 33 -0.81 -5.95 -4.16
CA SER A 33 -1.25 -5.93 -5.54
C SER A 33 -0.67 -4.71 -6.25
N PHE A 34 -0.16 -4.90 -7.45
CA PHE A 34 0.46 -3.84 -8.22
C PHE A 34 -0.46 -3.39 -9.34
N VAL A 35 -0.74 -2.09 -9.38
CA VAL A 35 -1.68 -1.48 -10.32
C VAL A 35 -0.91 -0.46 -11.17
N ALA A 36 -1.47 -0.11 -12.31
CA ALA A 36 -0.85 0.84 -13.24
C ALA A 36 -0.49 2.17 -12.55
N ASN A 37 0.46 2.90 -13.14
CA ASN A 37 0.92 4.20 -12.66
C ASN A 37 1.59 4.14 -11.29
N ASN A 38 2.31 3.04 -11.02
CA ASN A 38 3.08 2.84 -9.78
C ASN A 38 2.23 2.83 -8.52
N ARG A 39 0.95 2.42 -8.63
CA ARG A 39 0.11 2.23 -7.44
C ARG A 39 0.30 0.83 -6.90
N VAL A 40 0.40 0.75 -5.57
CA VAL A 40 0.48 -0.54 -4.88
C VAL A 40 -0.61 -0.58 -3.83
N VAL A 41 -1.30 -1.71 -3.75
CA VAL A 41 -2.42 -1.89 -2.82
C VAL A 41 -2.02 -2.92 -1.78
N PHE A 42 -2.12 -2.53 -0.52
CA PHE A 42 -1.84 -3.41 0.61
C PHE A 42 -3.14 -3.75 1.34
N SER A 43 -3.27 -5.00 1.75
CA SER A 43 -4.39 -5.42 2.60
C SER A 43 -4.00 -5.17 4.05
N ILE A 44 -4.86 -4.47 4.77
CA ILE A 44 -4.64 -4.11 6.16
C ILE A 44 -5.70 -4.77 7.02
N CYS A 45 -5.30 -5.28 8.19
CA CYS A 45 -6.19 -5.98 9.12
C CYS A 45 -6.91 -7.13 8.41
N GLY A 46 -6.14 -8.08 7.90
CA GLY A 46 -6.66 -9.13 7.03
C GLY A 46 -7.11 -8.49 5.72
N ASN A 47 -8.36 -8.65 5.36
CA ASN A 47 -8.90 -8.06 4.14
C ASN A 47 -9.94 -6.98 4.42
N LYS A 48 -10.02 -6.48 5.66
CA LYS A 48 -11.01 -5.47 6.02
C LYS A 48 -10.77 -4.13 5.36
N TYR A 49 -9.50 -3.74 5.26
CA TYR A 49 -9.12 -2.41 4.76
C TYR A 49 -8.11 -2.53 3.64
N ARG A 50 -8.12 -1.51 2.80
CA ARG A 50 -7.15 -1.39 1.69
C ARG A 50 -6.36 -0.10 1.85
N LEU A 51 -5.05 -0.19 1.67
CA LEU A 51 -4.16 0.96 1.66
C LEU A 51 -3.58 1.08 0.24
N VAL A 52 -3.82 2.21 -0.40
CA VAL A 52 -3.28 2.46 -1.73
C VAL A 52 -2.20 3.52 -1.64
N VAL A 53 -1.04 3.22 -2.20
CA VAL A 53 0.08 4.14 -2.22
C VAL A 53 0.58 4.32 -3.64
N LYS A 54 1.22 5.46 -3.88
CA LYS A 54 1.99 5.68 -5.10
C LYS A 54 3.46 5.50 -4.74
N MET A 55 4.14 4.59 -5.42
CA MET A 55 5.56 4.34 -5.22
C MET A 55 6.36 5.14 -6.23
N VAL A 56 7.37 5.87 -5.73
CA VAL A 56 8.35 6.52 -6.59
C VAL A 56 9.70 5.90 -6.25
N TYR A 57 10.01 4.80 -6.93
CA TYR A 57 11.19 4.00 -6.61
C TYR A 57 12.50 4.76 -6.75
N GLU A 58 12.58 5.63 -7.74
CA GLU A 58 13.80 6.39 -8.01
C GLU A 58 14.21 7.28 -6.84
N SER A 59 13.23 7.93 -6.21
CA SER A 59 13.47 8.81 -5.06
C SER A 59 13.20 8.12 -3.73
N ARG A 60 12.77 6.86 -3.76
CA ARG A 60 12.42 6.06 -2.58
C ARG A 60 11.33 6.72 -1.76
N ARG A 61 10.36 7.36 -2.43
CA ARG A 61 9.23 8.01 -1.77
C ARG A 61 7.97 7.18 -1.94
N ILE A 62 7.13 7.24 -0.89
CA ILE A 62 5.85 6.54 -0.86
C ILE A 62 4.80 7.56 -0.48
N TYR A 63 3.80 7.74 -1.34
CA TYR A 63 2.70 8.66 -1.07
C TYR A 63 1.44 7.87 -0.82
N ILE A 64 0.84 8.05 0.37
CA ILE A 64 -0.44 7.41 0.68
C ILE A 64 -1.54 8.15 -0.08
N ARG A 65 -2.31 7.40 -0.88
CA ARG A 65 -3.37 7.97 -1.70
C ARG A 65 -4.76 7.65 -1.19
N PHE A 66 -4.91 6.51 -0.51
CA PHE A 66 -6.22 6.09 -0.05
C PHE A 66 -6.08 5.08 1.08
N VAL A 67 -6.94 5.22 2.08
CA VAL A 67 -7.14 4.21 3.13
C VAL A 67 -8.64 4.09 3.35
N GLY A 68 -9.16 2.88 3.25
CA GLY A 68 -10.58 2.67 3.48
C GLY A 68 -10.96 1.21 3.49
N THR A 69 -12.24 0.96 3.66
CA THR A 69 -12.78 -0.39 3.65
C THR A 69 -12.76 -0.98 2.24
N HIS A 70 -12.93 -2.29 2.14
CA HIS A 70 -13.01 -2.97 0.85
C HIS A 70 -14.12 -2.37 -0.02
N LYS A 71 -15.27 -2.06 0.56
CA LYS A 71 -16.38 -1.44 -0.19
C LYS A 71 -16.01 -0.08 -0.75
N GLN A 72 -15.32 0.73 0.04
CA GLN A 72 -14.87 2.04 -0.40
C GLN A 72 -13.83 1.90 -1.50
N TYR A 73 -12.93 0.93 -1.37
CA TYR A 73 -11.92 0.65 -2.35
C TYR A 73 -12.53 0.28 -3.71
N ASP A 74 -13.62 -0.50 -3.70
CA ASP A 74 -14.28 -0.95 -4.93
C ASP A 74 -14.90 0.20 -5.74
N ARG A 75 -15.05 1.38 -5.13
CA ARG A 75 -15.65 2.55 -5.78
C ARG A 75 -14.65 3.53 -6.37
N ILE A 76 -13.36 3.30 -6.16
CA ILE A 76 -12.33 4.23 -6.64
C ILE A 76 -11.60 3.66 -7.84
N ASP A 77 -11.01 4.55 -8.63
CA ASP A 77 -10.09 4.16 -9.70
C ASP A 77 -8.67 4.29 -9.14
N VAL A 78 -8.10 3.16 -8.74
CA VAL A 78 -6.79 3.10 -8.06
C VAL A 78 -5.69 3.73 -8.89
N SER A 79 -5.72 3.55 -10.21
CA SER A 79 -4.64 4.04 -11.06
C SER A 79 -4.61 5.55 -11.21
N SER A 80 -5.69 6.24 -10.82
CA SER A 80 -5.80 7.69 -11.02
C SER A 80 -5.81 8.50 -9.73
N ILE A 81 -5.93 7.85 -8.59
CA ILE A 81 -5.95 8.59 -7.31
C ILE A 81 -4.59 8.99 -6.82
#